data_f9f9b8f077ae60764c43b31de884607b
#
_entry.id   f9f9b8f077ae60764c43b31de884607b
#
_cell.length_a   1.000
_cell.length_b   1.000
_cell.length_c   1.000
_cell.angle_alpha   90.00
_cell.angle_beta   90.00
_cell.angle_gamma   90.00
#
_symmetry.space_group_name_H-M   'P 1'
#
loop_
_entity.id
_entity.type
_entity.pdbx_description
1 polymer ?
#
loop_
_entity_poly.entity_id
_entity_poly.type
_entity_poly.pdbx_seq_one_letter_code
_entity_poly.pdbx_strand_id
1 'polypeptide(L)'
;VAHLLGGENLTVSFATRTILDGVTLGLEDGDRIGMVGRNGDGKSTLMRLLALRSTPDSGRVTKRGDVNVGYLDQSDVLDGDLTVGAAIVGDQADHEWAANPKIREIMGGLVADVDWHANVHALSGGQKRRVALAKLLIEDHDVIMLDEPTNHLDVEGVAWLSRHLKTRWRANQGAFLVVTHDRWFLDEVCNRTWEVHDAVVDPFDGGYAAYVLARAERDRMASVVESKRQQLVKKELAWLRRGAPARTAKPKFRIEAANELIADVPDPRDSVALSKMATARLGKDVLDLEGVSLDFNGGDSAGRKLFDDVTLRLAPGQRLGLVGVNGAGKSTLLRLLNGEIAPTSGKVKRGKTVVTAVLSQDVKELDDVSDLRVIEVIEREKRAFSVAGREVTAGQLVEQLGFTKEKQWTPVTDLSGGERRRLQLLRLLVGEPNVLMLDEPTNDLDTDTLAAVEDVLDGWPGTLVVVSHDRYLLERVTDSQMALLGDGKLRGLPGGVDQYLELREAALASGAVAGSSSSGSSRPTAASGPGSGASGPSEAEKREARKDLNRIDRQLGKIAQQEEKLHVQMAAKSQSGDFDALGELNTKLQELLDEKEDLELEWLEAAEILGE
;
A
#
# COMPACT_ATOMS: atom_id res chain seq x y z
N VAL A 1 18.56 -17.95 20.36
CA VAL A 1 17.51 -18.02 19.34
C VAL A 1 17.66 -19.36 18.65
N ALA A 2 16.57 -20.12 18.52
CA ALA A 2 16.62 -21.46 17.94
C ALA A 2 16.34 -21.37 16.42
N HIS A 3 17.15 -22.06 15.63
CA HIS A 3 16.92 -22.19 14.19
C HIS A 3 15.68 -23.06 13.95
N LEU A 4 14.72 -22.54 13.17
CA LEU A 4 13.48 -23.23 12.82
C LEU A 4 13.55 -23.86 11.43
N LEU A 5 13.98 -23.07 10.45
CA LEU A 5 13.95 -23.41 9.05
C LEU A 5 15.02 -22.61 8.29
N GLY A 6 15.67 -23.19 7.29
CA GLY A 6 16.64 -22.45 6.48
C GLY A 6 16.93 -23.10 5.14
N GLY A 7 17.50 -22.31 4.24
CA GLY A 7 18.03 -22.75 2.96
C GLY A 7 19.52 -22.52 2.87
N GLU A 8 20.26 -23.47 2.35
CA GLU A 8 21.70 -23.38 2.13
C GLU A 8 22.02 -23.52 0.63
N ASN A 9 22.65 -22.50 0.06
CA ASN A 9 23.05 -22.43 -1.35
C ASN A 9 21.94 -22.81 -2.35
N LEU A 10 20.73 -22.27 -2.12
CA LEU A 10 19.57 -22.56 -2.95
C LEU A 10 19.74 -21.95 -4.33
N THR A 11 19.67 -22.78 -5.35
CA THR A 11 19.66 -22.37 -6.76
C THR A 11 18.43 -22.94 -7.45
N VAL A 12 17.72 -22.08 -8.20
CA VAL A 12 16.56 -22.47 -9.02
C VAL A 12 16.59 -21.73 -10.33
N SER A 13 16.41 -22.48 -11.42
CA SER A 13 16.36 -21.94 -12.78
C SER A 13 15.11 -22.45 -13.52
N PHE A 14 14.46 -21.56 -14.25
CA PHE A 14 13.37 -21.92 -15.15
C PHE A 14 13.81 -21.67 -16.60
N ALA A 15 13.91 -22.73 -17.37
CA ALA A 15 14.41 -22.71 -18.76
C ALA A 15 15.76 -21.99 -18.88
N THR A 16 15.78 -20.73 -19.31
CA THR A 16 16.99 -19.94 -19.54
C THR A 16 17.25 -18.88 -18.45
N ARG A 17 16.34 -18.71 -17.48
CA ARG A 17 16.44 -17.68 -16.44
C ARG A 17 16.70 -18.31 -15.09
N THR A 18 17.81 -17.93 -14.44
CA THR A 18 18.06 -18.24 -13.03
C THR A 18 17.22 -17.28 -12.18
N ILE A 19 16.43 -17.85 -11.27
CA ILE A 19 15.53 -17.11 -10.38
C ILE A 19 16.18 -16.92 -9.00
N LEU A 20 16.92 -17.93 -8.52
CA LEU A 20 17.71 -17.87 -7.28
C LEU A 20 19.08 -18.46 -7.57
N ASP A 21 20.14 -17.84 -7.09
CA ASP A 21 21.52 -18.28 -7.31
C ASP A 21 22.30 -18.29 -5.99
N GLY A 22 22.54 -19.49 -5.44
CA GLY A 22 23.33 -19.70 -4.24
C GLY A 22 22.79 -19.05 -2.97
N VAL A 23 21.49 -18.85 -2.85
CA VAL A 23 20.85 -18.14 -1.73
C VAL A 23 20.98 -18.94 -0.44
N THR A 24 21.49 -18.30 0.62
CA THR A 24 21.61 -18.88 1.97
C THR A 24 20.91 -17.95 2.97
N LEU A 25 19.92 -18.49 3.69
CA LEU A 25 19.10 -17.74 4.64
C LEU A 25 18.48 -18.67 5.69
N GLY A 26 17.99 -18.09 6.79
CA GLY A 26 17.37 -18.86 7.88
C GLY A 26 16.29 -18.06 8.60
N LEU A 27 15.30 -18.80 9.12
CA LEU A 27 14.28 -18.31 10.03
C LEU A 27 14.58 -18.83 11.45
N GLU A 28 14.55 -17.93 12.39
CA GLU A 28 14.79 -18.19 13.80
C GLU A 28 13.52 -17.90 14.63
N ASP A 29 13.47 -18.43 15.86
CA ASP A 29 12.40 -18.10 16.78
C ASP A 29 12.33 -16.58 17.04
N GLY A 30 11.16 -16.00 16.85
CA GLY A 30 10.91 -14.57 16.99
C GLY A 30 11.03 -13.77 15.69
N ASP A 31 11.44 -14.39 14.59
CA ASP A 31 11.53 -13.70 13.30
C ASP A 31 10.15 -13.36 12.74
N ARG A 32 10.03 -12.12 12.27
CA ARG A 32 8.86 -11.56 11.61
C ARG A 32 9.32 -10.94 10.30
N ILE A 33 9.36 -11.74 9.24
CA ILE A 33 10.06 -11.38 7.99
C ILE A 33 9.05 -10.99 6.92
N GLY A 34 9.18 -9.77 6.40
CA GLY A 34 8.52 -9.32 5.19
C GLY A 34 9.40 -9.56 3.96
N MET A 35 8.86 -10.12 2.90
CA MET A 35 9.59 -10.33 1.65
C MET A 35 9.08 -9.36 0.60
N VAL A 36 10.00 -8.56 0.05
CA VAL A 36 9.73 -7.53 -0.96
C VAL A 36 10.58 -7.79 -2.22
N GLY A 37 10.22 -7.15 -3.33
CA GLY A 37 10.90 -7.30 -4.62
C GLY A 37 9.91 -7.24 -5.77
N ARG A 38 10.39 -7.18 -7.00
CA ARG A 38 9.55 -7.08 -8.20
C ARG A 38 8.77 -8.35 -8.45
N ASN A 39 7.67 -8.21 -9.18
CA ASN A 39 6.92 -9.37 -9.64
C ASN A 39 7.78 -10.20 -10.62
N GLY A 40 7.87 -11.50 -10.33
CA GLY A 40 8.71 -12.44 -11.10
C GLY A 40 10.15 -12.60 -10.62
N ASP A 41 10.59 -11.94 -9.53
CA ASP A 41 11.94 -12.12 -8.97
C ASP A 41 12.10 -13.37 -8.10
N GLY A 42 11.03 -14.16 -7.92
CA GLY A 42 11.13 -15.46 -7.26
C GLY A 42 10.68 -15.50 -5.81
N LYS A 43 9.99 -14.48 -5.30
CA LYS A 43 9.47 -14.44 -3.92
C LYS A 43 8.64 -15.68 -3.56
N SER A 44 7.59 -15.98 -4.32
CA SER A 44 6.75 -17.15 -4.10
C SER A 44 7.50 -18.47 -4.34
N THR A 45 8.49 -18.49 -5.24
CA THR A 45 9.35 -19.65 -5.47
C THR A 45 10.20 -19.94 -4.23
N LEU A 46 10.86 -18.92 -3.67
CA LEU A 46 11.63 -19.05 -2.44
C LEU A 46 10.76 -19.53 -1.28
N MET A 47 9.57 -18.96 -1.14
CA MET A 47 8.63 -19.36 -0.09
C MET A 47 8.19 -20.82 -0.22
N ARG A 48 7.89 -21.31 -1.45
CA ARG A 48 7.55 -22.72 -1.70
C ARG A 48 8.71 -23.66 -1.40
N LEU A 49 9.96 -23.25 -1.70
CA LEU A 49 11.15 -24.04 -1.34
C LEU A 49 11.27 -24.18 0.18
N LEU A 50 11.19 -23.06 0.91
CA LEU A 50 11.26 -23.06 2.37
C LEU A 50 10.10 -23.84 3.00
N ALA A 51 8.89 -23.77 2.43
CA ALA A 51 7.73 -24.56 2.86
C ALA A 51 7.83 -26.06 2.48
N LEU A 52 8.92 -26.50 1.84
CA LEU A 52 9.13 -27.86 1.33
C LEU A 52 8.05 -28.32 0.34
N ARG A 53 7.45 -27.36 -0.40
CA ARG A 53 6.46 -27.62 -1.46
C ARG A 53 7.11 -27.80 -2.84
N SER A 54 8.37 -27.41 -2.98
CA SER A 54 9.19 -27.62 -4.18
C SER A 54 10.62 -27.96 -3.79
N THR A 55 11.38 -28.51 -4.74
CA THR A 55 12.79 -28.87 -4.57
C THR A 55 13.68 -27.89 -5.33
N PRO A 56 14.80 -27.43 -4.77
CA PRO A 56 15.76 -26.62 -5.51
C PRO A 56 16.55 -27.47 -6.52
N ASP A 57 17.11 -26.84 -7.55
CA ASP A 57 18.03 -27.52 -8.51
C ASP A 57 19.36 -27.85 -7.82
N SER A 58 19.84 -26.98 -6.93
CA SER A 58 20.99 -27.25 -6.07
C SER A 58 20.80 -26.60 -4.69
N GLY A 59 21.61 -27.04 -3.72
CA GLY A 59 21.44 -26.62 -2.33
C GLY A 59 20.48 -27.52 -1.55
N ARG A 60 20.14 -27.12 -0.35
CA ARG A 60 19.20 -27.88 0.50
C ARG A 60 18.39 -26.97 1.42
N VAL A 61 17.18 -27.40 1.72
CA VAL A 61 16.36 -26.81 2.79
C VAL A 61 16.49 -27.65 4.04
N THR A 62 16.76 -27.00 5.18
CA THR A 62 16.87 -27.62 6.50
C THR A 62 15.69 -27.17 7.37
N LYS A 63 15.05 -28.10 8.04
CA LYS A 63 13.96 -27.86 8.98
C LYS A 63 14.23 -28.60 10.27
N ARG A 64 14.05 -27.95 11.42
CA ARG A 64 14.09 -28.62 12.72
C ARG A 64 12.93 -29.63 12.78
N GLY A 65 13.19 -30.85 13.24
CA GLY A 65 12.29 -32.00 13.05
C GLY A 65 10.90 -31.86 13.67
N ASP A 66 10.76 -31.06 14.71
CA ASP A 66 9.52 -30.80 15.47
C ASP A 66 8.73 -29.58 14.99
N VAL A 67 9.25 -28.81 14.00
CA VAL A 67 8.60 -27.58 13.52
C VAL A 67 7.43 -27.90 12.59
N ASN A 68 6.27 -27.34 12.90
CA ASN A 68 5.08 -27.36 12.05
C ASN A 68 5.01 -26.08 11.22
N VAL A 69 4.95 -26.21 9.88
CA VAL A 69 4.94 -25.10 8.93
C VAL A 69 3.57 -25.00 8.28
N GLY A 70 2.87 -23.90 8.51
CA GLY A 70 1.66 -23.52 7.80
C GLY A 70 2.00 -22.66 6.58
N TYR A 71 1.40 -22.95 5.43
CA TYR A 71 1.65 -22.22 4.19
C TYR A 71 0.34 -21.88 3.48
N LEU A 72 0.13 -20.58 3.23
CA LEU A 72 -0.94 -20.05 2.39
C LEU A 72 -0.38 -19.75 1.00
N ASP A 73 -0.76 -20.53 0.00
CA ASP A 73 -0.34 -20.32 -1.39
C ASP A 73 -1.14 -19.18 -2.05
N GLN A 74 -0.61 -18.59 -3.10
CA GLN A 74 -1.31 -17.60 -3.91
C GLN A 74 -2.58 -18.18 -4.57
N SER A 75 -2.57 -19.46 -4.93
CA SER A 75 -3.70 -20.22 -5.47
C SER A 75 -4.19 -21.25 -4.44
N ASP A 76 -5.12 -20.83 -3.57
CA ASP A 76 -5.68 -21.76 -2.60
C ASP A 76 -6.70 -22.70 -3.21
N VAL A 77 -6.44 -23.98 -3.09
CA VAL A 77 -7.36 -25.04 -3.50
C VAL A 77 -8.17 -25.48 -2.28
N LEU A 78 -9.29 -24.79 -2.05
CA LEU A 78 -10.31 -25.29 -1.15
C LEU A 78 -11.21 -26.29 -1.88
N ASP A 79 -11.60 -27.35 -1.20
CA ASP A 79 -12.58 -28.29 -1.75
C ASP A 79 -13.92 -27.57 -1.91
N GLY A 80 -14.35 -27.45 -3.16
CA GLY A 80 -15.52 -26.67 -3.53
C GLY A 80 -16.83 -27.29 -3.06
N ASP A 81 -16.87 -28.58 -2.81
CA ASP A 81 -18.06 -29.32 -2.40
C ASP A 81 -18.36 -29.16 -0.91
N LEU A 82 -17.37 -28.65 -0.14
CA LEU A 82 -17.55 -28.40 1.28
C LEU A 82 -18.33 -27.09 1.52
N THR A 83 -19.01 -27.03 2.67
CA THR A 83 -19.50 -25.76 3.21
C THR A 83 -18.35 -24.96 3.78
N VAL A 84 -18.52 -23.63 3.94
CA VAL A 84 -17.53 -22.75 4.56
C VAL A 84 -17.13 -23.27 5.94
N GLY A 85 -18.10 -23.67 6.76
CA GLY A 85 -17.85 -24.25 8.07
C GLY A 85 -16.99 -25.49 8.00
N ALA A 86 -17.37 -26.48 7.18
CA ALA A 86 -16.62 -27.72 7.01
C ALA A 86 -15.20 -27.47 6.44
N ALA A 87 -15.04 -26.48 5.56
CA ALA A 87 -13.73 -26.12 5.00
C ALA A 87 -12.78 -25.52 6.06
N ILE A 88 -13.30 -24.81 7.06
CA ILE A 88 -12.51 -24.12 8.09
C ILE A 88 -12.23 -25.04 9.29
N VAL A 89 -13.26 -25.65 9.87
CA VAL A 89 -13.15 -26.42 11.12
C VAL A 89 -13.25 -27.94 10.92
N GLY A 90 -13.41 -28.40 9.66
CA GLY A 90 -13.57 -29.82 9.36
C GLY A 90 -14.88 -30.40 9.93
N ASP A 91 -14.81 -31.62 10.47
CA ASP A 91 -15.95 -32.32 11.03
C ASP A 91 -16.25 -31.97 12.51
N GLN A 92 -15.69 -30.87 13.05
CA GLN A 92 -15.95 -30.46 14.41
C GLN A 92 -17.41 -30.04 14.59
N ALA A 93 -18.03 -30.48 15.68
CA ALA A 93 -19.41 -30.11 15.99
C ALA A 93 -19.51 -28.62 16.35
N ASP A 94 -20.65 -28.00 16.03
CA ASP A 94 -20.86 -26.55 16.22
C ASP A 94 -20.59 -26.08 17.67
N HIS A 95 -20.90 -26.91 18.68
CA HIS A 95 -20.66 -26.56 20.07
C HIS A 95 -19.18 -26.61 20.46
N GLU A 96 -18.34 -27.39 19.77
CA GLU A 96 -16.91 -27.52 20.05
C GLU A 96 -16.14 -26.29 19.52
N TRP A 97 -16.30 -25.94 18.25
CA TRP A 97 -15.62 -24.78 17.68
C TRP A 97 -16.15 -23.45 18.23
N ALA A 98 -17.48 -23.37 18.49
CA ALA A 98 -18.09 -22.18 19.06
C ALA A 98 -17.68 -21.93 20.52
N ALA A 99 -17.27 -22.94 21.26
CA ALA A 99 -16.69 -22.79 22.59
C ALA A 99 -15.26 -22.21 22.56
N ASN A 100 -14.53 -22.37 21.45
CA ASN A 100 -13.14 -21.94 21.35
C ASN A 100 -13.03 -20.42 21.05
N PRO A 101 -12.49 -19.59 21.97
CA PRO A 101 -12.37 -18.14 21.76
C PRO A 101 -11.51 -17.77 20.55
N LYS A 102 -10.42 -18.54 20.30
CA LYS A 102 -9.49 -18.31 19.19
C LYS A 102 -10.20 -18.47 17.83
N ILE A 103 -11.01 -19.53 17.69
CA ILE A 103 -11.76 -19.78 16.45
C ILE A 103 -12.78 -18.66 16.23
N ARG A 104 -13.52 -18.26 17.26
CA ARG A 104 -14.50 -17.17 17.16
C ARG A 104 -13.87 -15.84 16.80
N GLU A 105 -12.71 -15.53 17.37
CA GLU A 105 -11.95 -14.31 17.05
C GLU A 105 -11.53 -14.29 15.56
N ILE A 106 -10.97 -15.39 15.07
CA ILE A 106 -10.55 -15.52 13.67
C ILE A 106 -11.75 -15.42 12.73
N MET A 107 -12.85 -16.09 13.06
CA MET A 107 -14.08 -16.04 12.30
C MET A 107 -14.68 -14.64 12.24
N GLY A 108 -14.74 -13.96 13.38
CA GLY A 108 -15.23 -12.58 13.47
C GLY A 108 -14.35 -11.57 12.72
N GLY A 109 -13.04 -11.81 12.65
CA GLY A 109 -12.09 -10.91 11.99
C GLY A 109 -11.98 -11.07 10.48
N LEU A 110 -12.20 -12.28 9.94
CA LEU A 110 -11.94 -12.57 8.53
C LEU A 110 -13.17 -12.94 7.71
N VAL A 111 -14.16 -13.62 8.30
CA VAL A 111 -15.27 -14.24 7.54
C VAL A 111 -16.65 -13.93 8.12
N ALA A 112 -16.78 -12.87 8.92
CA ALA A 112 -18.04 -12.48 9.55
C ALA A 112 -19.19 -12.20 8.55
N ASP A 113 -18.86 -11.81 7.33
CA ASP A 113 -19.78 -11.51 6.23
C ASP A 113 -20.05 -12.71 5.31
N VAL A 114 -19.43 -13.88 5.57
CA VAL A 114 -19.56 -15.07 4.74
C VAL A 114 -20.54 -16.03 5.41
N ASP A 115 -21.53 -16.51 4.63
CA ASP A 115 -22.49 -17.48 5.14
C ASP A 115 -21.79 -18.81 5.46
N TRP A 116 -21.89 -19.22 6.72
CA TRP A 116 -21.30 -20.45 7.27
C TRP A 116 -21.72 -21.73 6.54
N HIS A 117 -22.96 -21.74 6.04
CA HIS A 117 -23.56 -22.86 5.35
C HIS A 117 -23.45 -22.80 3.83
N ALA A 118 -22.91 -21.71 3.29
CA ALA A 118 -22.69 -21.58 1.85
C ALA A 118 -21.63 -22.59 1.38
N ASN A 119 -21.80 -23.10 0.15
CA ASN A 119 -20.76 -23.92 -0.47
C ASN A 119 -19.59 -23.05 -0.95
N VAL A 120 -18.38 -23.57 -0.79
CA VAL A 120 -17.14 -22.89 -1.22
C VAL A 120 -17.18 -22.51 -2.71
N HIS A 121 -17.84 -23.30 -3.58
CA HIS A 121 -18.04 -22.97 -4.98
C HIS A 121 -18.75 -21.63 -5.23
N ALA A 122 -19.71 -21.31 -4.39
CA ALA A 122 -20.53 -20.10 -4.52
C ALA A 122 -19.79 -18.80 -4.10
N LEU A 123 -18.63 -18.93 -3.45
CA LEU A 123 -17.85 -17.82 -2.94
C LEU A 123 -17.09 -17.08 -4.04
N SER A 124 -16.98 -15.75 -3.88
CA SER A 124 -16.04 -14.94 -4.68
C SER A 124 -14.59 -15.34 -4.40
N GLY A 125 -13.66 -14.99 -5.31
CA GLY A 125 -12.22 -15.26 -5.11
C GLY A 125 -11.69 -14.70 -3.79
N GLY A 126 -12.07 -13.46 -3.45
CA GLY A 126 -11.67 -12.84 -2.19
C GLY A 126 -12.24 -13.53 -0.95
N GLN A 127 -13.50 -14.01 -1.01
CA GLN A 127 -14.07 -14.78 0.09
C GLN A 127 -13.37 -16.13 0.26
N LYS A 128 -13.07 -16.84 -0.83
CA LYS A 128 -12.28 -18.10 -0.79
C LYS A 128 -10.93 -17.88 -0.13
N ARG A 129 -10.26 -16.76 -0.48
CA ARG A 129 -8.96 -16.40 0.10
C ARG A 129 -9.05 -16.18 1.60
N ARG A 130 -10.07 -15.46 2.07
CA ARG A 130 -10.31 -15.23 3.50
C ARG A 130 -10.64 -16.51 4.26
N VAL A 131 -11.39 -17.43 3.66
CA VAL A 131 -11.69 -18.76 4.22
C VAL A 131 -10.42 -19.61 4.36
N ALA A 132 -9.55 -19.63 3.34
CA ALA A 132 -8.28 -20.34 3.38
C ALA A 132 -7.33 -19.77 4.44
N LEU A 133 -7.26 -18.44 4.56
CA LEU A 133 -6.48 -17.78 5.61
C LEU A 133 -7.03 -18.10 7.00
N ALA A 134 -8.35 -18.07 7.21
CA ALA A 134 -8.98 -18.44 8.47
C ALA A 134 -8.67 -19.88 8.88
N LYS A 135 -8.77 -20.84 7.93
CA LYS A 135 -8.39 -22.24 8.14
C LYS A 135 -6.95 -22.36 8.64
N LEU A 136 -5.99 -21.70 7.95
CA LEU A 136 -4.58 -21.74 8.32
C LEU A 136 -4.32 -21.15 9.71
N LEU A 137 -4.98 -20.05 10.06
CA LEU A 137 -4.76 -19.37 11.34
C LEU A 137 -5.39 -20.10 12.54
N ILE A 138 -6.40 -20.93 12.33
CA ILE A 138 -7.02 -21.77 13.39
C ILE A 138 -6.05 -22.86 13.84
N GLU A 139 -5.31 -23.44 12.93
CA GLU A 139 -4.32 -24.46 13.22
C GLU A 139 -3.11 -23.85 13.99
N ASP A 140 -2.46 -24.72 14.79
CA ASP A 140 -1.27 -24.31 15.52
C ASP A 140 -0.01 -24.63 14.69
N HIS A 141 0.67 -23.58 14.27
CA HIS A 141 1.91 -23.65 13.52
C HIS A 141 3.02 -22.91 14.26
N ASP A 142 4.24 -23.47 14.21
CA ASP A 142 5.46 -22.81 14.70
C ASP A 142 5.96 -21.78 13.72
N VAL A 143 5.81 -22.03 12.41
CA VAL A 143 6.14 -21.12 11.32
C VAL A 143 4.92 -20.95 10.44
N ILE A 144 4.56 -19.69 10.13
CA ILE A 144 3.50 -19.35 9.17
C ILE A 144 4.12 -18.64 7.98
N MET A 145 3.78 -19.10 6.79
CA MET A 145 4.18 -18.50 5.53
C MET A 145 2.96 -18.04 4.76
N LEU A 146 2.89 -16.75 4.42
CA LEU A 146 1.74 -16.12 3.80
C LEU A 146 2.15 -15.47 2.48
N ASP A 147 1.61 -15.97 1.37
CA ASP A 147 1.84 -15.39 0.04
C ASP A 147 0.66 -14.47 -0.32
N GLU A 148 0.89 -13.15 -0.30
CA GLU A 148 -0.08 -12.07 -0.55
C GLU A 148 -1.37 -12.18 0.30
N PRO A 149 -1.29 -12.26 1.64
CA PRO A 149 -2.48 -12.47 2.49
C PRO A 149 -3.37 -11.23 2.57
N THR A 150 -2.84 -10.05 2.26
CA THR A 150 -3.56 -8.77 2.32
C THR A 150 -4.40 -8.50 1.09
N ASN A 151 -4.16 -9.21 -0.02
CA ASN A 151 -4.96 -9.09 -1.23
C ASN A 151 -6.43 -9.47 -0.93
N HIS A 152 -7.35 -8.64 -1.37
CA HIS A 152 -8.80 -8.78 -1.15
C HIS A 152 -9.26 -8.61 0.31
N LEU A 153 -8.38 -8.25 1.23
CA LEU A 153 -8.78 -7.76 2.55
C LEU A 153 -9.09 -6.25 2.46
N ASP A 154 -10.11 -5.83 3.18
CA ASP A 154 -10.31 -4.41 3.44
C ASP A 154 -9.39 -3.92 4.57
N VAL A 155 -9.38 -2.62 4.81
CA VAL A 155 -8.54 -1.99 5.84
C VAL A 155 -8.75 -2.63 7.22
N GLU A 156 -9.99 -3.03 7.54
CA GLU A 156 -10.33 -3.70 8.80
C GLU A 156 -9.69 -5.09 8.89
N GLY A 157 -9.81 -5.87 7.81
CA GLY A 157 -9.21 -7.20 7.71
C GLY A 157 -7.69 -7.17 7.82
N VAL A 158 -7.04 -6.20 7.17
CA VAL A 158 -5.58 -6.00 7.26
C VAL A 158 -5.17 -5.60 8.68
N ALA A 159 -5.89 -4.65 9.30
CA ALA A 159 -5.62 -4.23 10.67
C ALA A 159 -5.84 -5.36 11.69
N TRP A 160 -6.90 -6.15 11.50
CA TRP A 160 -7.15 -7.33 12.31
C TRP A 160 -6.04 -8.38 12.17
N LEU A 161 -5.64 -8.70 10.92
CA LEU A 161 -4.59 -9.68 10.65
C LEU A 161 -3.26 -9.26 11.27
N SER A 162 -2.90 -7.98 11.15
CA SER A 162 -1.72 -7.38 11.78
C SER A 162 -1.73 -7.61 13.30
N ARG A 163 -2.82 -7.26 13.97
CA ARG A 163 -2.99 -7.44 15.42
C ARG A 163 -2.90 -8.91 15.81
N HIS A 164 -3.58 -9.80 15.07
CA HIS A 164 -3.57 -11.24 15.32
C HIS A 164 -2.16 -11.85 15.22
N LEU A 165 -1.40 -11.52 14.17
CA LEU A 165 -0.03 -12.03 13.98
C LEU A 165 0.94 -11.53 15.04
N LYS A 166 0.79 -10.28 15.52
CA LYS A 166 1.59 -9.73 16.62
C LYS A 166 1.38 -10.47 17.94
N THR A 167 0.16 -10.90 18.20
CA THR A 167 -0.24 -11.51 19.48
C THR A 167 -0.25 -13.04 19.45
N ARG A 168 -0.08 -13.67 18.29
CA ARG A 168 -0.20 -15.12 18.10
C ARG A 168 0.80 -15.93 18.92
N TRP A 169 2.04 -15.47 19.01
CA TRP A 169 3.09 -16.15 19.76
C TRP A 169 3.60 -15.28 20.90
N ARG A 170 4.17 -15.92 21.92
CA ARG A 170 4.90 -15.21 22.98
C ARG A 170 6.16 -14.57 22.40
N ALA A 171 6.72 -13.59 23.12
CA ALA A 171 7.97 -12.95 22.72
C ALA A 171 9.08 -13.99 22.44
N ASN A 172 9.77 -13.85 21.31
CA ASN A 172 10.83 -14.73 20.85
C ASN A 172 10.41 -16.20 20.62
N GLN A 173 9.15 -16.44 20.27
CA GLN A 173 8.64 -17.74 19.87
C GLN A 173 7.97 -17.67 18.52
N GLY A 174 8.02 -18.79 17.77
CA GLY A 174 7.45 -18.92 16.44
C GLY A 174 8.03 -17.93 15.44
N ALA A 175 7.76 -18.11 14.18
CA ALA A 175 8.19 -17.20 13.14
C ALA A 175 7.11 -17.05 12.07
N PHE A 176 7.12 -15.92 11.35
CA PHE A 176 6.39 -15.84 10.11
C PHE A 176 7.22 -15.20 8.99
N LEU A 177 6.88 -15.61 7.78
CA LEU A 177 7.39 -15.08 6.53
C LEU A 177 6.20 -14.65 5.67
N VAL A 178 6.15 -13.39 5.27
CA VAL A 178 5.06 -12.86 4.46
C VAL A 178 5.59 -12.22 3.18
N VAL A 179 4.99 -12.57 2.05
CA VAL A 179 5.10 -11.80 0.81
C VAL A 179 3.87 -10.90 0.75
N THR A 180 4.07 -9.60 0.71
CA THR A 180 2.98 -8.65 0.50
C THR A 180 3.50 -7.33 -0.06
N HIS A 181 2.63 -6.63 -0.75
CA HIS A 181 2.87 -5.28 -1.24
C HIS A 181 2.24 -4.20 -0.33
N ASP A 182 1.55 -4.61 0.74
CA ASP A 182 1.02 -3.72 1.76
C ASP A 182 2.14 -3.23 2.68
N ARG A 183 2.59 -2.01 2.43
CA ARG A 183 3.72 -1.37 3.13
C ARG A 183 3.40 -1.10 4.59
N TRP A 184 2.17 -0.67 4.91
CA TRP A 184 1.74 -0.46 6.28
C TRP A 184 1.79 -1.77 7.08
N PHE A 185 1.30 -2.86 6.49
CA PHE A 185 1.35 -4.17 7.13
C PHE A 185 2.80 -4.61 7.41
N LEU A 186 3.72 -4.40 6.44
CA LEU A 186 5.14 -4.71 6.64
C LEU A 186 5.76 -3.92 7.79
N ASP A 187 5.48 -2.62 7.90
CA ASP A 187 6.00 -1.80 8.99
C ASP A 187 5.40 -2.19 10.34
N GLU A 188 4.12 -2.52 10.35
CA GLU A 188 3.41 -2.82 11.58
C GLU A 188 3.78 -4.19 12.18
N VAL A 189 4.10 -5.18 11.34
CA VAL A 189 4.22 -6.59 11.78
C VAL A 189 5.63 -7.14 11.67
N CYS A 190 6.45 -6.65 10.71
CA CYS A 190 7.75 -7.23 10.43
C CYS A 190 8.88 -6.55 11.22
N ASN A 191 9.80 -7.36 11.72
CA ASN A 191 11.04 -6.91 12.36
C ASN A 191 12.27 -7.02 11.44
N ARG A 192 12.12 -7.71 10.31
CA ARG A 192 13.10 -7.84 9.24
C ARG A 192 12.45 -7.80 7.88
N THR A 193 13.15 -7.34 6.87
CA THR A 193 12.72 -7.33 5.47
C THR A 193 13.76 -8.03 4.60
N TRP A 194 13.33 -8.97 3.76
CA TRP A 194 14.15 -9.60 2.74
C TRP A 194 13.80 -9.02 1.36
N GLU A 195 14.77 -8.40 0.70
CA GLU A 195 14.64 -7.96 -0.68
C GLU A 195 15.11 -9.08 -1.62
N VAL A 196 14.21 -9.54 -2.49
CA VAL A 196 14.53 -10.51 -3.55
C VAL A 196 14.72 -9.74 -4.86
N HIS A 197 15.92 -9.79 -5.42
CA HIS A 197 16.28 -9.11 -6.66
C HIS A 197 17.48 -9.80 -7.33
N ASP A 198 17.56 -9.74 -8.62
CA ASP A 198 18.72 -10.23 -9.41
C ASP A 198 19.23 -11.63 -8.98
N ALA A 199 18.31 -12.55 -8.68
CA ALA A 199 18.54 -13.93 -8.21
C ALA A 199 19.20 -14.04 -6.81
N VAL A 200 19.32 -12.94 -6.05
CA VAL A 200 19.86 -12.91 -4.68
C VAL A 200 18.79 -12.46 -3.69
N VAL A 201 19.06 -12.63 -2.41
CA VAL A 201 18.21 -12.16 -1.31
C VAL A 201 19.06 -11.37 -0.33
N ASP A 202 18.72 -10.09 -0.17
CA ASP A 202 19.38 -9.20 0.79
C ASP A 202 18.50 -9.00 2.04
N PRO A 203 19.00 -9.35 3.24
CA PRO A 203 18.29 -9.11 4.48
C PRO A 203 18.53 -7.68 5.00
N PHE A 204 17.46 -7.05 5.50
CA PHE A 204 17.47 -5.75 6.17
C PHE A 204 16.79 -5.87 7.53
N ASP A 205 17.32 -5.19 8.54
CA ASP A 205 16.68 -5.07 9.84
C ASP A 205 15.59 -3.99 9.81
N GLY A 206 14.42 -4.30 10.36
CA GLY A 206 13.26 -3.43 10.41
C GLY A 206 12.19 -3.72 9.36
N GLY A 207 11.10 -2.94 9.41
CA GLY A 207 9.97 -2.99 8.49
C GLY A 207 10.27 -2.30 7.16
N TYR A 208 9.20 -1.96 6.42
CA TYR A 208 9.30 -1.37 5.08
C TYR A 208 9.99 -0.01 5.06
N ALA A 209 9.69 0.88 6.03
CA ALA A 209 10.31 2.21 6.10
C ALA A 209 11.83 2.12 6.31
N ALA A 210 12.30 1.23 7.20
CA ALA A 210 13.72 0.99 7.42
C ALA A 210 14.39 0.42 6.15
N TYR A 211 13.74 -0.52 5.47
CA TYR A 211 14.20 -1.06 4.19
C TYR A 211 14.36 0.03 3.13
N VAL A 212 13.37 0.91 2.95
CA VAL A 212 13.44 2.00 1.95
C VAL A 212 14.63 2.92 2.20
N LEU A 213 14.88 3.29 3.46
CA LEU A 213 16.03 4.12 3.84
C LEU A 213 17.36 3.41 3.56
N ALA A 214 17.48 2.14 3.94
CA ALA A 214 18.68 1.34 3.70
C ALA A 214 18.93 1.14 2.19
N ARG A 215 17.88 0.88 1.41
CA ARG A 215 17.96 0.77 -0.06
C ARG A 215 18.41 2.09 -0.70
N ALA A 216 17.82 3.22 -0.29
CA ALA A 216 18.20 4.54 -0.80
C ALA A 216 19.68 4.86 -0.52
N GLU A 217 20.19 4.51 0.66
CA GLU A 217 21.61 4.68 1.00
C GLU A 217 22.50 3.74 0.18
N ARG A 218 22.12 2.47 0.00
CA ARG A 218 22.81 1.53 -0.89
C ARG A 218 22.90 2.06 -2.32
N ASP A 219 21.79 2.54 -2.88
CA ASP A 219 21.73 3.09 -4.24
C ASP A 219 22.59 4.36 -4.36
N ARG A 220 22.57 5.21 -3.34
CA ARG A 220 23.44 6.39 -3.25
C ARG A 220 24.91 6.01 -3.26
N MET A 221 25.31 5.03 -2.45
CA MET A 221 26.70 4.52 -2.41
C MET A 221 27.10 3.91 -3.75
N ALA A 222 26.24 3.11 -4.37
CA ALA A 222 26.45 2.53 -5.68
C ALA A 222 26.66 3.62 -6.75
N SER A 223 25.85 4.68 -6.74
CA SER A 223 25.97 5.81 -7.68
C SER A 223 27.29 6.57 -7.52
N VAL A 224 27.78 6.73 -6.28
CA VAL A 224 29.09 7.35 -6.01
C VAL A 224 30.24 6.46 -6.53
N VAL A 225 30.15 5.14 -6.31
CA VAL A 225 31.13 4.17 -6.82
C VAL A 225 31.12 4.19 -8.35
N GLU A 226 29.93 4.19 -8.98
CA GLU A 226 29.80 4.23 -10.45
C GLU A 226 30.32 5.55 -11.03
N SER A 227 30.06 6.70 -10.39
CA SER A 227 30.63 7.99 -10.81
C SER A 227 32.16 7.99 -10.78
N LYS A 228 32.76 7.40 -9.73
CA LYS A 228 34.23 7.22 -9.64
C LYS A 228 34.74 6.28 -10.73
N ARG A 229 34.02 5.18 -10.99
CA ARG A 229 34.34 4.23 -12.03
C ARG A 229 34.30 4.90 -13.42
N GLN A 230 33.24 5.67 -13.73
CA GLN A 230 33.14 6.42 -15.00
C GLN A 230 34.26 7.44 -15.16
N GLN A 231 34.69 8.11 -14.08
CA GLN A 231 35.85 8.99 -14.12
C GLN A 231 37.14 8.23 -14.46
N LEU A 232 37.32 7.01 -13.88
CA LEU A 232 38.44 6.14 -14.23
C LEU A 232 38.39 5.67 -15.68
N VAL A 233 37.23 5.23 -16.16
CA VAL A 233 37.01 4.87 -17.57
C VAL A 233 37.36 6.06 -18.49
N LYS A 234 36.88 7.28 -18.19
CA LYS A 234 37.22 8.48 -18.96
C LYS A 234 38.73 8.77 -18.98
N LYS A 235 39.41 8.58 -17.84
CA LYS A 235 40.87 8.75 -17.73
C LYS A 235 41.63 7.71 -18.56
N GLU A 236 41.22 6.43 -18.49
CA GLU A 236 41.87 5.35 -19.26
C GLU A 236 41.56 5.50 -20.77
N LEU A 237 40.35 5.85 -21.17
CA LEU A 237 40.01 6.15 -22.57
C LEU A 237 40.81 7.34 -23.10
N ALA A 238 40.96 8.42 -22.32
CA ALA A 238 41.79 9.58 -22.70
C ALA A 238 43.26 9.19 -22.84
N TRP A 239 43.77 8.30 -21.97
CA TRP A 239 45.09 7.75 -22.07
C TRP A 239 45.28 6.87 -23.33
N LEU A 240 44.29 5.98 -23.61
CA LEU A 240 44.30 5.13 -24.80
C LEU A 240 44.26 5.97 -26.10
N ARG A 241 43.50 7.08 -26.14
CA ARG A 241 43.40 8.01 -27.31
C ARG A 241 44.69 8.81 -27.57
N ARG A 242 45.44 9.16 -26.54
CA ARG A 242 46.69 9.98 -26.71
C ARG A 242 47.82 9.26 -27.43
N GLY A 243 47.68 8.01 -27.82
CA GLY A 243 48.74 7.25 -28.47
C GLY A 243 49.85 6.82 -27.51
N ALA A 244 50.55 5.76 -27.82
CA ALA A 244 51.76 5.36 -27.07
C ALA A 244 52.92 6.28 -27.47
N PRO A 245 53.76 6.78 -26.51
CA PRO A 245 55.04 7.35 -26.85
C PRO A 245 55.84 6.35 -27.69
N ALA A 246 56.66 6.81 -28.62
CA ALA A 246 57.25 6.06 -29.73
C ALA A 246 58.13 4.84 -29.37
N ARG A 247 58.22 4.45 -28.07
CA ARG A 247 59.08 3.35 -27.59
C ARG A 247 58.41 2.34 -26.63
N THR A 248 57.11 2.45 -26.32
CA THR A 248 56.42 1.54 -25.35
C THR A 248 55.12 1.02 -25.90
N ALA A 249 54.99 -0.31 -26.04
CA ALA A 249 53.71 -0.95 -26.37
C ALA A 249 52.73 -0.77 -25.20
N LYS A 250 51.45 -0.49 -25.49
CA LYS A 250 50.38 -0.41 -24.47
C LYS A 250 50.21 -1.77 -23.79
N PRO A 251 50.29 -1.86 -22.45
CA PRO A 251 50.13 -3.13 -21.74
C PRO A 251 48.73 -3.75 -22.00
N LYS A 252 48.66 -5.00 -22.43
CA LYS A 252 47.42 -5.72 -22.73
C LYS A 252 46.44 -5.71 -21.56
N PHE A 253 46.93 -5.94 -20.33
CA PHE A 253 46.10 -5.97 -19.12
C PHE A 253 45.32 -4.65 -18.89
N ARG A 254 45.86 -3.51 -19.29
CA ARG A 254 45.20 -2.20 -19.17
C ARG A 254 44.10 -2.00 -20.20
N ILE A 255 44.20 -2.60 -21.35
CA ILE A 255 43.17 -2.61 -22.38
C ILE A 255 42.03 -3.55 -21.95
N GLU A 256 42.36 -4.71 -21.40
CA GLU A 256 41.42 -5.68 -20.87
C GLU A 256 40.64 -5.10 -19.67
N ALA A 257 41.31 -4.46 -18.71
CA ALA A 257 40.69 -3.79 -17.56
C ALA A 257 39.78 -2.62 -17.98
N ALA A 258 40.14 -1.86 -19.02
CA ALA A 258 39.28 -0.80 -19.57
C ALA A 258 38.03 -1.38 -20.26
N ASN A 259 38.16 -2.52 -20.95
CA ASN A 259 37.03 -3.19 -21.59
C ASN A 259 36.08 -3.82 -20.55
N GLU A 260 36.60 -4.42 -19.48
CA GLU A 260 35.76 -4.90 -18.37
C GLU A 260 34.98 -3.75 -17.69
N LEU A 261 35.63 -2.62 -17.46
CA LEU A 261 34.98 -1.42 -16.88
C LEU A 261 33.88 -0.83 -17.80
N ILE A 262 33.96 -1.03 -19.12
CA ILE A 262 32.97 -0.54 -20.09
C ILE A 262 31.80 -1.51 -20.23
N ALA A 263 32.04 -2.83 -20.09
CA ALA A 263 31.04 -3.86 -20.30
C ALA A 263 29.93 -3.90 -19.24
N ASP A 264 30.20 -3.33 -18.05
CA ASP A 264 29.31 -3.40 -16.88
C ASP A 264 28.71 -2.00 -16.55
N VAL A 265 28.07 -1.33 -17.50
CA VAL A 265 27.43 -0.02 -17.28
C VAL A 265 25.93 -0.20 -17.10
N PRO A 266 25.36 0.08 -15.90
CA PRO A 266 23.90 0.11 -15.72
C PRO A 266 23.30 1.34 -16.44
N ASP A 267 22.11 1.16 -17.03
CA ASP A 267 21.37 2.27 -17.66
C ASP A 267 20.91 3.30 -16.62
N PRO A 268 21.09 4.61 -16.86
CA PRO A 268 20.62 5.65 -15.95
C PRO A 268 19.08 5.71 -15.94
N ARG A 269 18.49 5.74 -14.74
CA ARG A 269 17.05 5.93 -14.54
C ARG A 269 16.70 7.42 -14.52
N ASP A 270 15.86 7.87 -15.46
CA ASP A 270 15.29 9.23 -15.49
C ASP A 270 13.80 9.17 -15.13
N SER A 271 13.40 9.69 -13.95
CA SER A 271 12.08 9.49 -13.34
C SER A 271 11.15 10.74 -13.32
N VAL A 272 11.43 11.85 -14.00
CA VAL A 272 10.82 13.15 -13.62
C VAL A 272 9.76 13.73 -14.59
N ALA A 273 9.46 13.13 -15.75
CA ALA A 273 8.72 13.85 -16.79
C ALA A 273 7.18 13.67 -16.83
N LEU A 274 6.60 12.60 -16.22
CA LEU A 274 5.16 12.31 -16.29
C LEU A 274 4.27 13.26 -15.46
N SER A 275 4.83 13.86 -14.40
CA SER A 275 4.10 14.73 -13.47
C SER A 275 3.61 16.07 -14.03
N LYS A 276 3.98 16.41 -15.28
CA LYS A 276 3.65 17.70 -15.90
C LYS A 276 2.87 17.57 -17.21
N MET A 277 2.09 16.48 -17.36
CA MET A 277 1.18 16.37 -18.51
C MET A 277 0.13 17.47 -18.44
N ALA A 278 -0.06 18.16 -19.55
CA ALA A 278 -1.04 19.24 -19.64
C ALA A 278 -2.44 18.64 -19.50
N THR A 279 -3.18 19.06 -18.47
CA THR A 279 -4.59 18.72 -18.32
C THR A 279 -5.47 19.80 -18.93
N ALA A 280 -6.60 19.43 -19.50
CA ALA A 280 -7.60 20.38 -19.97
C ALA A 280 -8.06 21.29 -18.81
N ARG A 281 -8.25 22.60 -19.07
CA ARG A 281 -8.63 23.59 -18.05
C ARG A 281 -9.97 23.23 -17.42
N LEU A 282 -9.99 23.01 -16.10
CA LEU A 282 -11.22 22.83 -15.32
C LEU A 282 -11.94 24.17 -15.11
N GLY A 283 -13.28 24.16 -15.25
CA GLY A 283 -14.15 25.23 -14.80
C GLY A 283 -14.32 25.22 -13.29
N LYS A 284 -15.15 26.13 -12.75
CA LYS A 284 -15.43 26.24 -11.32
C LYS A 284 -16.22 25.02 -10.77
N ASP A 285 -17.15 24.51 -11.58
CA ASP A 285 -17.97 23.35 -11.21
C ASP A 285 -17.31 22.09 -11.80
N VAL A 286 -17.04 21.10 -10.99
CA VAL A 286 -16.43 19.82 -11.39
C VAL A 286 -17.49 18.72 -11.34
N LEU A 287 -17.74 18.15 -10.18
CA LEU A 287 -18.73 17.09 -9.96
C LEU A 287 -19.40 17.31 -8.61
N ASP A 288 -20.73 17.44 -8.63
CA ASP A 288 -21.51 17.61 -7.41
C ASP A 288 -22.61 16.55 -7.33
N LEU A 289 -22.71 15.91 -6.18
CA LEU A 289 -23.85 15.11 -5.75
C LEU A 289 -24.68 15.96 -4.79
N GLU A 290 -25.97 16.13 -5.07
CA GLU A 290 -26.89 16.89 -4.23
C GLU A 290 -28.04 16.00 -3.78
N GLY A 291 -28.01 15.61 -2.48
CA GLY A 291 -29.05 14.80 -1.85
C GLY A 291 -29.30 13.46 -2.56
N VAL A 292 -28.24 12.80 -2.99
CA VAL A 292 -28.33 11.59 -3.81
C VAL A 292 -28.64 10.37 -2.96
N SER A 293 -29.68 9.64 -3.33
CA SER A 293 -30.00 8.31 -2.80
C SER A 293 -29.98 7.28 -3.93
N LEU A 294 -29.54 6.08 -3.61
CA LEU A 294 -29.49 4.96 -4.55
C LEU A 294 -29.94 3.68 -3.85
N ASP A 295 -31.00 3.07 -4.41
CA ASP A 295 -31.55 1.81 -3.96
C ASP A 295 -31.06 0.66 -4.86
N PHE A 296 -30.78 -0.48 -4.26
CA PHE A 296 -30.36 -1.67 -5.00
C PHE A 296 -31.61 -2.37 -5.55
N ASN A 297 -31.74 -2.43 -6.88
CA ASN A 297 -32.94 -2.95 -7.57
C ASN A 297 -32.77 -4.40 -8.08
N GLY A 298 -31.95 -5.25 -7.46
CA GLY A 298 -31.71 -6.61 -7.97
C GLY A 298 -31.47 -7.67 -6.93
N GLY A 299 -32.01 -8.87 -7.12
CA GLY A 299 -31.82 -10.08 -6.31
C GLY A 299 -32.36 -10.02 -4.89
N ASP A 300 -31.84 -10.86 -3.98
CA ASP A 300 -32.25 -10.93 -2.57
C ASP A 300 -32.01 -9.65 -1.76
N SER A 301 -31.37 -8.64 -2.35
CA SER A 301 -31.07 -7.34 -1.76
C SER A 301 -32.03 -6.22 -2.23
N ALA A 302 -33.14 -6.55 -2.89
CA ALA A 302 -34.11 -5.56 -3.38
C ALA A 302 -34.66 -4.71 -2.23
N GLY A 303 -34.47 -3.37 -2.35
CA GLY A 303 -34.89 -2.40 -1.34
C GLY A 303 -33.83 -2.00 -0.30
N ARG A 304 -32.61 -2.54 -0.36
CA ARG A 304 -31.48 -2.04 0.45
C ARG A 304 -31.00 -0.71 -0.14
N LYS A 305 -31.07 0.36 0.67
CA LYS A 305 -30.45 1.64 0.32
C LYS A 305 -28.93 1.52 0.37
N LEU A 306 -28.29 1.77 -0.75
CA LEU A 306 -26.83 1.82 -0.85
C LEU A 306 -26.31 3.22 -0.45
N PHE A 307 -27.02 4.27 -0.87
CA PHE A 307 -26.79 5.66 -0.47
C PHE A 307 -28.09 6.31 -0.01
N ASP A 308 -27.99 7.13 1.03
CA ASP A 308 -29.12 7.84 1.62
C ASP A 308 -28.75 9.31 1.86
N ASP A 309 -29.30 10.19 1.02
CA ASP A 309 -29.11 11.65 1.08
C ASP A 309 -27.63 12.10 1.05
N VAL A 310 -26.85 11.50 0.15
CA VAL A 310 -25.41 11.80 0.02
C VAL A 310 -25.23 13.13 -0.72
N THR A 311 -24.49 14.05 -0.10
CA THR A 311 -24.06 15.31 -0.70
C THR A 311 -22.54 15.37 -0.73
N LEU A 312 -21.96 15.55 -1.92
CA LEU A 312 -20.51 15.65 -2.15
C LEU A 312 -20.27 16.73 -3.21
N ARG A 313 -19.31 17.63 -2.96
CA ARG A 313 -18.87 18.62 -3.94
C ARG A 313 -17.39 18.50 -4.15
N LEU A 314 -16.97 18.30 -5.40
CA LEU A 314 -15.57 18.23 -5.78
C LEU A 314 -15.12 19.56 -6.36
N ALA A 315 -14.09 20.16 -5.76
CA ALA A 315 -13.45 21.36 -6.25
C ALA A 315 -12.39 21.06 -7.32
N PRO A 316 -12.07 22.04 -8.20
CA PRO A 316 -10.94 21.90 -9.14
C PRO A 316 -9.63 21.65 -8.41
N GLY A 317 -8.90 20.61 -8.81
CA GLY A 317 -7.63 20.21 -8.20
C GLY A 317 -7.74 19.50 -6.85
N GLN A 318 -8.94 19.29 -6.33
CA GLN A 318 -9.13 18.54 -5.08
C GLN A 318 -8.77 17.07 -5.26
N ARG A 319 -8.14 16.49 -4.24
CA ARG A 319 -7.73 15.09 -4.17
C ARG A 319 -8.46 14.39 -3.04
N LEU A 320 -9.39 13.51 -3.39
CA LEU A 320 -10.27 12.83 -2.45
C LEU A 320 -9.94 11.34 -2.37
N GLY A 321 -9.67 10.85 -1.16
CA GLY A 321 -9.58 9.43 -0.82
C GLY A 321 -10.93 8.89 -0.33
N LEU A 322 -11.30 7.70 -0.77
CA LEU A 322 -12.50 7.00 -0.33
C LEU A 322 -12.11 5.68 0.33
N VAL A 323 -12.51 5.53 1.60
CA VAL A 323 -12.29 4.33 2.42
C VAL A 323 -13.63 3.70 2.79
N GLY A 324 -13.66 2.40 2.99
CA GLY A 324 -14.89 1.73 3.46
C GLY A 324 -14.81 0.22 3.28
N VAL A 325 -15.70 -0.49 3.99
CA VAL A 325 -15.80 -1.94 3.91
C VAL A 325 -16.08 -2.44 2.49
N ASN A 326 -15.73 -3.67 2.23
CA ASN A 326 -16.09 -4.31 0.98
C ASN A 326 -17.64 -4.39 0.85
N GLY A 327 -18.15 -4.00 -0.32
CA GLY A 327 -19.61 -3.93 -0.57
C GLY A 327 -20.30 -2.68 -0.03
N ALA A 328 -19.60 -1.69 0.55
CA ALA A 328 -20.19 -0.41 0.97
C ALA A 328 -20.61 0.52 -0.18
N GLY A 329 -20.29 0.17 -1.42
CA GLY A 329 -20.66 0.94 -2.60
C GLY A 329 -19.59 1.88 -3.14
N LYS A 330 -18.30 1.71 -2.77
CA LYS A 330 -17.20 2.56 -3.25
C LYS A 330 -17.14 2.66 -4.78
N SER A 331 -17.07 1.54 -5.47
CA SER A 331 -17.07 1.48 -6.96
C SER A 331 -18.40 2.02 -7.54
N THR A 332 -19.52 1.80 -6.87
CA THR A 332 -20.82 2.33 -7.28
C THR A 332 -20.85 3.86 -7.18
N LEU A 333 -20.20 4.45 -6.17
CA LEU A 333 -20.07 5.90 -6.03
C LEU A 333 -19.24 6.48 -7.19
N LEU A 334 -18.13 5.83 -7.58
CA LEU A 334 -17.35 6.26 -8.75
C LEU A 334 -18.17 6.20 -10.04
N ARG A 335 -18.91 5.12 -10.26
CA ARG A 335 -19.80 4.96 -11.43
C ARG A 335 -20.91 6.00 -11.46
N LEU A 336 -21.45 6.37 -10.30
CA LEU A 336 -22.46 7.43 -10.16
C LEU A 336 -21.85 8.80 -10.47
N LEU A 337 -20.65 9.11 -9.97
CA LEU A 337 -19.90 10.34 -10.29
C LEU A 337 -19.54 10.41 -11.78
N ASN A 338 -19.19 9.28 -12.40
CA ASN A 338 -18.91 9.20 -13.84
C ASN A 338 -20.18 9.32 -14.72
N GLY A 339 -21.39 9.18 -14.11
CA GLY A 339 -22.67 9.26 -14.82
C GLY A 339 -23.07 7.96 -15.52
N GLU A 340 -22.46 6.84 -15.19
CA GLU A 340 -22.82 5.50 -15.70
C GLU A 340 -24.10 4.97 -15.05
N ILE A 341 -24.39 5.40 -13.83
CA ILE A 341 -25.56 5.02 -13.06
C ILE A 341 -26.34 6.28 -12.71
N ALA A 342 -27.66 6.25 -12.92
CA ALA A 342 -28.55 7.32 -12.49
C ALA A 342 -28.96 7.11 -11.02
N PRO A 343 -29.00 8.16 -10.18
CA PRO A 343 -29.50 8.05 -8.81
C PRO A 343 -31.00 7.78 -8.77
N THR A 344 -31.49 7.12 -7.71
CA THR A 344 -32.93 6.93 -7.47
C THR A 344 -33.59 8.26 -7.10
N SER A 345 -32.90 9.10 -6.33
CA SER A 345 -33.33 10.48 -6.02
C SER A 345 -32.11 11.39 -5.88
N GLY A 346 -32.35 12.70 -5.88
CA GLY A 346 -31.27 13.70 -5.88
C GLY A 346 -30.78 14.07 -7.27
N LYS A 347 -29.65 14.73 -7.37
CA LYS A 347 -29.08 15.20 -8.64
C LYS A 347 -27.56 15.01 -8.68
N VAL A 348 -27.06 14.58 -9.85
CA VAL A 348 -25.64 14.59 -10.18
C VAL A 348 -25.40 15.75 -11.15
N LYS A 349 -24.56 16.69 -10.76
CA LYS A 349 -24.17 17.82 -11.62
C LYS A 349 -22.74 17.59 -12.11
N ARG A 350 -22.54 17.79 -13.41
CA ARG A 350 -21.24 17.68 -14.06
C ARG A 350 -20.90 19.00 -14.77
N GLY A 351 -19.72 19.52 -14.51
CA GLY A 351 -19.21 20.70 -15.18
C GLY A 351 -19.04 20.48 -16.69
N LYS A 352 -19.31 21.51 -17.50
CA LYS A 352 -19.27 21.42 -18.97
C LYS A 352 -17.88 21.12 -19.54
N THR A 353 -16.82 21.43 -18.80
CA THR A 353 -15.41 21.23 -19.22
C THR A 353 -14.78 19.96 -18.63
N VAL A 354 -15.58 19.15 -17.92
CA VAL A 354 -15.09 17.95 -17.25
C VAL A 354 -14.84 16.83 -18.25
N VAL A 355 -13.60 16.37 -18.31
CA VAL A 355 -13.15 15.18 -19.04
C VAL A 355 -12.71 14.15 -17.99
N THR A 356 -13.53 13.13 -17.77
CA THR A 356 -13.24 12.08 -16.80
C THR A 356 -12.47 10.93 -17.43
N ALA A 357 -11.52 10.38 -16.68
CA ALA A 357 -10.96 9.06 -16.93
C ALA A 357 -11.14 8.19 -15.68
N VAL A 358 -11.54 6.95 -15.88
CA VAL A 358 -11.82 6.00 -14.81
C VAL A 358 -10.91 4.80 -14.97
N LEU A 359 -10.16 4.46 -13.92
CA LEU A 359 -9.47 3.19 -13.80
C LEU A 359 -10.38 2.26 -13.02
N SER A 360 -11.02 1.33 -13.71
CA SER A 360 -11.89 0.32 -13.09
C SER A 360 -11.07 -0.79 -12.43
N GLN A 361 -11.68 -1.55 -11.53
CA GLN A 361 -11.06 -2.71 -10.91
C GLN A 361 -10.76 -3.82 -11.94
N ASP A 362 -11.63 -3.98 -12.94
CA ASP A 362 -11.47 -4.93 -14.05
C ASP A 362 -10.59 -4.31 -15.15
N VAL A 363 -9.62 -5.09 -15.67
CA VAL A 363 -8.69 -4.65 -16.74
C VAL A 363 -9.30 -4.81 -18.15
N LYS A 364 -10.64 -4.86 -18.26
CA LYS A 364 -11.36 -5.08 -19.52
C LYS A 364 -11.10 -4.01 -20.59
N GLU A 365 -10.65 -2.84 -20.19
CA GLU A 365 -10.36 -1.71 -21.09
C GLU A 365 -9.16 -1.97 -22.01
N LEU A 366 -8.35 -3.00 -21.73
CA LEU A 366 -7.27 -3.42 -22.61
C LEU A 366 -7.65 -4.59 -23.54
N ASP A 367 -8.85 -5.16 -23.40
CA ASP A 367 -9.28 -6.31 -24.20
C ASP A 367 -9.42 -5.96 -25.69
N ASP A 368 -9.82 -4.72 -26.00
CA ASP A 368 -9.93 -4.18 -27.37
C ASP A 368 -8.58 -3.86 -28.03
N VAL A 369 -7.50 -3.91 -27.29
CA VAL A 369 -6.12 -3.66 -27.74
C VAL A 369 -5.17 -4.80 -27.38
N SER A 370 -5.72 -5.96 -27.00
CA SER A 370 -4.96 -7.11 -26.53
C SER A 370 -3.90 -7.62 -27.53
N ASP A 371 -4.19 -7.53 -28.82
CA ASP A 371 -3.31 -7.98 -29.89
C ASP A 371 -2.20 -6.96 -30.24
N LEU A 372 -2.30 -5.73 -29.72
CA LEU A 372 -1.33 -4.69 -29.99
C LEU A 372 -0.11 -4.80 -29.05
N ARG A 373 0.99 -4.20 -29.48
CA ARG A 373 2.18 -4.03 -28.65
C ARG A 373 2.01 -2.83 -27.72
N VAL A 374 2.69 -2.86 -26.59
CA VAL A 374 2.64 -1.78 -25.57
C VAL A 374 2.79 -0.39 -26.19
N ILE A 375 3.80 -0.21 -27.07
CA ILE A 375 4.04 1.07 -27.73
C ILE A 375 2.90 1.47 -28.68
N GLU A 376 2.33 0.52 -29.41
CA GLU A 376 1.25 0.74 -30.37
C GLU A 376 -0.05 1.18 -29.70
N VAL A 377 -0.31 0.68 -28.47
CA VAL A 377 -1.46 1.11 -27.66
C VAL A 377 -1.39 2.59 -27.39
N ILE A 378 -0.22 3.10 -27.02
CA ILE A 378 -0.03 4.52 -26.69
C ILE A 378 0.03 5.39 -27.96
N GLU A 379 0.68 4.92 -29.03
CA GLU A 379 0.73 5.64 -30.32
C GLU A 379 -0.64 5.78 -30.98
N ARG A 380 -1.56 4.82 -30.72
CA ARG A 380 -2.95 4.89 -31.20
C ARG A 380 -3.73 6.04 -30.58
N GLU A 381 -3.48 6.36 -29.31
CA GLU A 381 -4.09 7.50 -28.64
C GLU A 381 -3.48 8.83 -29.11
N LYS A 382 -2.15 8.92 -29.12
CA LYS A 382 -1.43 10.13 -29.54
C LYS A 382 0.04 9.82 -29.84
N ARG A 383 0.61 10.38 -30.91
CA ARG A 383 1.99 10.09 -31.31
C ARG A 383 3.04 10.99 -30.63
N ALA A 384 2.65 12.20 -30.24
CA ALA A 384 3.53 13.14 -29.55
C ALA A 384 2.77 13.84 -28.42
N PHE A 385 3.43 13.99 -27.30
CA PHE A 385 2.87 14.53 -26.06
C PHE A 385 3.64 15.78 -25.63
N SER A 386 2.93 16.79 -25.14
CA SER A 386 3.56 17.97 -24.55
C SER A 386 3.66 17.78 -23.03
N VAL A 387 4.87 17.53 -22.55
CA VAL A 387 5.16 17.39 -21.12
C VAL A 387 6.05 18.56 -20.70
N ALA A 388 5.57 19.42 -19.79
CA ALA A 388 6.31 20.61 -19.34
C ALA A 388 6.82 21.51 -20.49
N GLY A 389 6.08 21.60 -21.61
CA GLY A 389 6.47 22.38 -22.77
C GLY A 389 7.54 21.74 -23.68
N ARG A 390 7.85 20.46 -23.46
CA ARG A 390 8.70 19.63 -24.32
C ARG A 390 7.88 18.58 -25.02
N GLU A 391 8.16 18.31 -26.27
CA GLU A 391 7.58 17.15 -26.97
C GLU A 391 8.27 15.87 -26.48
N VAL A 392 7.46 14.90 -26.03
CA VAL A 392 7.88 13.58 -25.57
C VAL A 392 7.23 12.54 -26.48
N THR A 393 7.97 11.55 -26.92
CA THR A 393 7.45 10.45 -27.73
C THR A 393 6.73 9.40 -26.88
N ALA A 394 5.85 8.60 -27.52
CA ALA A 394 5.18 7.47 -26.85
C ALA A 394 6.18 6.51 -26.19
N GLY A 395 7.29 6.19 -26.87
CA GLY A 395 8.33 5.33 -26.32
C GLY A 395 8.97 5.85 -25.04
N GLN A 396 9.24 7.17 -24.98
CA GLN A 396 9.78 7.79 -23.76
C GLN A 396 8.78 7.78 -22.60
N LEU A 397 7.49 7.96 -22.85
CA LEU A 397 6.44 7.87 -21.82
C LEU A 397 6.32 6.44 -21.27
N VAL A 398 6.36 5.46 -22.16
CA VAL A 398 6.30 4.04 -21.80
C VAL A 398 7.53 3.64 -20.98
N GLU A 399 8.73 4.15 -21.33
CA GLU A 399 9.98 3.93 -20.60
C GLU A 399 9.94 4.52 -19.17
N GLN A 400 9.35 5.70 -18.99
CA GLN A 400 9.20 6.36 -17.69
C GLN A 400 8.32 5.57 -16.72
N LEU A 401 7.36 4.76 -17.21
CA LEU A 401 6.57 3.85 -16.40
C LEU A 401 7.21 2.47 -16.23
N GLY A 402 8.51 2.35 -16.52
CA GLY A 402 9.30 1.16 -16.25
C GLY A 402 9.15 0.03 -17.27
N PHE A 403 8.67 0.33 -18.47
CA PHE A 403 8.76 -0.63 -19.58
C PHE A 403 10.11 -0.49 -20.28
N THR A 404 10.94 -1.52 -20.20
CA THR A 404 12.22 -1.54 -20.93
C THR A 404 11.99 -1.48 -22.44
N LYS A 405 13.03 -1.15 -23.20
CA LYS A 405 12.95 -1.06 -24.68
C LYS A 405 12.46 -2.35 -25.31
N GLU A 406 12.84 -3.50 -24.75
CA GLU A 406 12.39 -4.83 -25.19
C GLU A 406 10.91 -5.01 -24.90
N LYS A 407 10.45 -4.64 -23.68
CA LYS A 407 9.06 -4.78 -23.25
C LYS A 407 8.08 -3.87 -23.97
N GLN A 408 8.54 -2.76 -24.54
CA GLN A 408 7.71 -1.88 -25.39
C GLN A 408 7.15 -2.60 -26.62
N TRP A 409 7.83 -3.63 -27.09
CA TRP A 409 7.46 -4.44 -28.25
C TRP A 409 6.70 -5.73 -27.91
N THR A 410 6.45 -5.97 -26.62
CA THR A 410 5.68 -7.12 -26.13
C THR A 410 4.19 -6.90 -26.40
N PRO A 411 3.45 -7.93 -26.89
CA PRO A 411 1.99 -7.88 -26.98
C PRO A 411 1.35 -7.70 -25.61
N VAL A 412 0.22 -6.99 -25.55
CA VAL A 412 -0.52 -6.76 -24.30
C VAL A 412 -0.95 -8.06 -23.63
N THR A 413 -1.25 -9.10 -24.40
CA THR A 413 -1.58 -10.45 -23.90
C THR A 413 -0.49 -11.07 -23.04
N ASP A 414 0.78 -10.76 -23.33
CA ASP A 414 1.95 -11.38 -22.68
C ASP A 414 2.42 -10.58 -21.45
N LEU A 415 1.74 -9.48 -21.12
CA LEU A 415 2.05 -8.66 -19.96
C LEU A 415 1.53 -9.31 -18.66
N SER A 416 2.29 -9.17 -17.59
CA SER A 416 1.82 -9.47 -16.22
C SER A 416 0.67 -8.54 -15.80
N GLY A 417 -0.11 -8.93 -14.78
CA GLY A 417 -1.21 -8.12 -14.25
C GLY A 417 -0.78 -6.69 -13.89
N GLY A 418 0.34 -6.55 -13.18
CA GLY A 418 0.89 -5.25 -12.82
C GLY A 418 1.36 -4.42 -14.02
N GLU A 419 1.93 -5.06 -15.05
CA GLU A 419 2.30 -4.37 -16.30
C GLU A 419 1.07 -3.90 -17.07
N ARG A 420 0.02 -4.71 -17.13
CA ARG A 420 -1.27 -4.30 -17.72
C ARG A 420 -1.87 -3.12 -16.99
N ARG A 421 -1.83 -3.13 -15.65
CA ARG A 421 -2.34 -2.03 -14.82
C ARG A 421 -1.59 -0.71 -15.07
N ARG A 422 -0.25 -0.77 -15.19
CA ARG A 422 0.59 0.37 -15.55
C ARG A 422 0.26 0.92 -16.94
N LEU A 423 0.12 0.04 -17.92
CA LEU A 423 -0.25 0.42 -19.28
C LEU A 423 -1.63 1.07 -19.33
N GLN A 424 -2.60 0.54 -18.59
CA GLN A 424 -3.94 1.09 -18.47
C GLN A 424 -3.90 2.50 -17.87
N LEU A 425 -3.17 2.71 -16.78
CA LEU A 425 -3.00 4.03 -16.18
C LEU A 425 -2.34 5.03 -17.17
N LEU A 426 -1.29 4.59 -17.87
CA LEU A 426 -0.64 5.43 -18.89
C LEU A 426 -1.62 5.82 -19.99
N ARG A 427 -2.40 4.86 -20.49
CA ARG A 427 -3.42 5.12 -21.54
C ARG A 427 -4.43 6.17 -21.09
N LEU A 428 -4.89 6.09 -19.83
CA LEU A 428 -5.82 7.07 -19.25
C LEU A 428 -5.19 8.49 -19.17
N LEU A 429 -3.94 8.58 -18.72
CA LEU A 429 -3.24 9.86 -18.57
C LEU A 429 -2.92 10.52 -19.94
N VAL A 430 -2.65 9.72 -20.94
CA VAL A 430 -2.43 10.15 -22.32
C VAL A 430 -3.66 10.84 -22.93
N GLY A 431 -4.87 10.47 -22.49
CA GLY A 431 -6.13 11.13 -22.84
C GLY A 431 -6.27 12.56 -22.29
N GLU A 432 -5.29 13.07 -21.55
CA GLU A 432 -5.28 14.41 -20.92
C GLU A 432 -6.56 14.71 -20.12
N PRO A 433 -7.02 13.80 -19.22
CA PRO A 433 -8.20 14.04 -18.40
C PRO A 433 -7.92 15.17 -17.40
N ASN A 434 -9.01 15.82 -16.95
CA ASN A 434 -8.93 16.79 -15.86
C ASN A 434 -9.60 16.29 -14.56
N VAL A 435 -10.28 15.15 -14.62
CA VAL A 435 -10.77 14.40 -13.47
C VAL A 435 -10.39 12.94 -13.64
N LEU A 436 -9.66 12.40 -12.67
CA LEU A 436 -9.21 11.01 -12.65
C LEU A 436 -9.89 10.29 -11.48
N MET A 437 -10.51 9.17 -11.76
CA MET A 437 -11.14 8.30 -10.77
C MET A 437 -10.45 6.95 -10.79
N LEU A 438 -9.91 6.52 -9.65
CA LEU A 438 -9.15 5.28 -9.54
C LEU A 438 -9.85 4.34 -8.55
N ASP A 439 -10.18 3.13 -9.02
CA ASP A 439 -10.74 2.07 -8.19
C ASP A 439 -9.68 1.00 -7.94
N GLU A 440 -9.19 0.95 -6.69
CA GLU A 440 -8.12 0.06 -6.23
C GLU A 440 -6.89 0.04 -7.16
N PRO A 441 -6.24 1.20 -7.40
CA PRO A 441 -5.15 1.30 -8.37
C PRO A 441 -3.90 0.51 -7.98
N THR A 442 -3.78 0.12 -6.72
CA THR A 442 -2.61 -0.55 -6.13
C THR A 442 -2.63 -2.07 -6.25
N ASN A 443 -3.78 -2.65 -6.57
CA ASN A 443 -3.91 -4.10 -6.66
C ASN A 443 -2.95 -4.69 -7.71
N ASP A 444 -2.30 -5.80 -7.37
CA ASP A 444 -1.35 -6.56 -8.21
C ASP A 444 -0.05 -5.80 -8.59
N LEU A 445 0.19 -4.61 -8.00
CA LEU A 445 1.41 -3.84 -8.22
C LEU A 445 2.48 -4.18 -7.19
N ASP A 446 3.73 -4.37 -7.65
CA ASP A 446 4.88 -4.47 -6.75
C ASP A 446 5.26 -3.10 -6.16
N THR A 447 6.05 -3.11 -5.09
CA THR A 447 6.44 -1.91 -4.33
C THR A 447 7.14 -0.84 -5.18
N ASP A 448 7.97 -1.24 -6.15
CA ASP A 448 8.66 -0.31 -7.06
C ASP A 448 7.67 0.35 -8.02
N THR A 449 6.72 -0.43 -8.52
CA THR A 449 5.65 0.06 -9.40
C THR A 449 4.68 0.97 -8.65
N LEU A 450 4.34 0.63 -7.40
CA LEU A 450 3.53 1.49 -6.53
C LEU A 450 4.17 2.87 -6.35
N ALA A 451 5.45 2.91 -6.04
CA ALA A 451 6.18 4.16 -5.88
C ALA A 451 6.15 5.01 -7.17
N ALA A 452 6.33 4.39 -8.34
CA ALA A 452 6.27 5.09 -9.63
C ALA A 452 4.87 5.64 -9.94
N VAL A 453 3.81 4.89 -9.63
CA VAL A 453 2.41 5.34 -9.78
C VAL A 453 2.12 6.50 -8.84
N GLU A 454 2.56 6.43 -7.59
CA GLU A 454 2.40 7.51 -6.62
C GLU A 454 3.09 8.81 -7.08
N ASP A 455 4.33 8.71 -7.57
CA ASP A 455 5.07 9.87 -8.08
C ASP A 455 4.33 10.54 -9.24
N VAL A 456 3.74 9.76 -10.13
CA VAL A 456 2.92 10.26 -11.24
C VAL A 456 1.65 10.94 -10.72
N LEU A 457 0.94 10.30 -9.80
CA LEU A 457 -0.30 10.83 -9.24
C LEU A 457 -0.05 12.07 -8.39
N ASP A 458 1.02 12.11 -7.61
CA ASP A 458 1.40 13.24 -6.77
C ASP A 458 1.66 14.49 -7.61
N GLY A 459 2.37 14.35 -8.72
CA GLY A 459 2.64 15.46 -9.65
C GLY A 459 1.48 15.83 -10.59
N TRP A 460 0.39 15.06 -10.64
CA TRP A 460 -0.70 15.30 -11.58
C TRP A 460 -1.64 16.43 -11.10
N PRO A 461 -1.90 17.49 -11.92
CA PRO A 461 -2.55 18.71 -11.45
C PRO A 461 -4.10 18.70 -11.49
N GLY A 462 -4.73 17.59 -11.89
CA GLY A 462 -6.19 17.48 -12.00
C GLY A 462 -6.89 17.14 -10.69
N THR A 463 -8.24 17.06 -10.75
CA THR A 463 -9.06 16.57 -9.64
C THR A 463 -8.99 15.05 -9.57
N LEU A 464 -8.66 14.50 -8.39
CA LEU A 464 -8.43 13.06 -8.18
C LEU A 464 -9.45 12.50 -7.19
N VAL A 465 -10.03 11.35 -7.52
CA VAL A 465 -10.82 10.54 -6.60
C VAL A 465 -10.22 9.14 -6.58
N VAL A 466 -9.76 8.69 -5.42
CA VAL A 466 -9.10 7.37 -5.26
C VAL A 466 -9.86 6.55 -4.24
N VAL A 467 -10.28 5.37 -4.66
CA VAL A 467 -10.71 4.28 -3.77
C VAL A 467 -9.52 3.38 -3.56
N SER A 468 -9.05 3.22 -2.34
CA SER A 468 -7.96 2.30 -2.03
C SER A 468 -8.01 1.82 -0.59
N HIS A 469 -7.43 0.65 -0.38
CA HIS A 469 -7.13 0.09 0.94
C HIS A 469 -5.67 0.34 1.35
N ASP A 470 -4.83 0.87 0.44
CA ASP A 470 -3.44 1.23 0.70
C ASP A 470 -3.37 2.59 1.41
N ARG A 471 -3.02 2.57 2.69
CA ARG A 471 -2.90 3.76 3.54
C ARG A 471 -1.83 4.73 3.04
N TYR A 472 -0.67 4.22 2.64
CA TYR A 472 0.43 5.05 2.14
C TYR A 472 0.05 5.80 0.86
N LEU A 473 -0.65 5.12 -0.06
CA LEU A 473 -1.18 5.78 -1.25
C LEU A 473 -2.13 6.90 -0.87
N LEU A 474 -3.12 6.62 0.00
CA LEU A 474 -4.13 7.61 0.39
C LEU A 474 -3.50 8.82 1.07
N GLU A 475 -2.58 8.62 2.01
CA GLU A 475 -1.88 9.70 2.71
C GLU A 475 -1.03 10.55 1.76
N ARG A 476 -0.39 9.92 0.76
CA ARG A 476 0.50 10.61 -0.16
C ARG A 476 -0.22 11.38 -1.25
N VAL A 477 -1.28 10.82 -1.83
CA VAL A 477 -1.90 11.38 -3.05
C VAL A 477 -3.21 12.12 -2.81
N THR A 478 -3.76 12.13 -1.57
CA THR A 478 -5.04 12.77 -1.26
C THR A 478 -4.92 13.85 -0.19
N ASP A 479 -5.68 14.96 -0.35
CA ASP A 479 -5.74 16.07 0.61
C ASP A 479 -6.85 15.88 1.64
N SER A 480 -7.84 15.05 1.33
CA SER A 480 -8.99 14.77 2.19
C SER A 480 -9.46 13.34 1.99
N GLN A 481 -9.98 12.75 3.06
CA GLN A 481 -10.50 11.39 3.01
C GLN A 481 -11.94 11.33 3.50
N MET A 482 -12.71 10.41 2.94
CA MET A 482 -14.09 10.15 3.33
C MET A 482 -14.36 8.65 3.49
N ALA A 483 -15.28 8.32 4.38
CA ALA A 483 -15.66 6.94 4.70
C ALA A 483 -17.07 6.60 4.24
N LEU A 484 -17.21 5.35 3.76
CA LEU A 484 -18.47 4.63 3.60
C LEU A 484 -18.50 3.48 4.63
N LEU A 485 -19.27 3.65 5.71
CA LEU A 485 -19.35 2.67 6.80
C LEU A 485 -20.39 1.56 6.54
N GLY A 486 -21.08 1.58 5.38
CA GLY A 486 -22.12 0.63 5.04
C GLY A 486 -23.53 1.04 5.51
N ASP A 487 -23.69 2.22 6.10
CA ASP A 487 -24.96 2.82 6.53
C ASP A 487 -25.58 3.76 5.47
N GLY A 488 -25.02 3.76 4.26
CA GLY A 488 -25.46 4.61 3.15
C GLY A 488 -25.02 6.07 3.25
N LYS A 489 -24.24 6.46 4.25
CA LYS A 489 -23.79 7.84 4.46
C LYS A 489 -22.30 8.01 4.16
N LEU A 490 -21.95 9.17 3.61
CA LEU A 490 -20.58 9.58 3.36
C LEU A 490 -20.12 10.50 4.51
N ARG A 491 -18.99 10.17 5.16
CA ARG A 491 -18.46 10.91 6.29
C ARG A 491 -17.03 11.36 6.05
N GLY A 492 -16.72 12.61 6.42
CA GLY A 492 -15.35 13.10 6.37
C GLY A 492 -14.44 12.44 7.42
N LEU A 493 -13.20 12.19 7.06
CA LEU A 493 -12.16 11.58 7.91
C LEU A 493 -10.97 12.55 8.05
N PRO A 494 -11.04 13.58 8.88
CA PRO A 494 -9.90 14.47 9.11
C PRO A 494 -8.70 13.75 9.75
N GLY A 495 -8.90 12.69 10.53
CA GLY A 495 -7.87 11.82 11.09
C GLY A 495 -7.51 10.62 10.20
N GLY A 496 -7.93 10.62 8.93
CA GLY A 496 -7.56 9.60 7.97
C GLY A 496 -8.06 8.20 8.28
N VAL A 497 -7.28 7.20 7.86
CA VAL A 497 -7.65 5.78 8.00
C VAL A 497 -7.74 5.33 9.46
N ASP A 498 -6.94 5.90 10.35
CA ASP A 498 -6.98 5.54 11.78
C ASP A 498 -8.32 5.92 12.40
N GLN A 499 -8.79 7.13 12.13
CA GLN A 499 -10.14 7.56 12.55
C GLN A 499 -11.24 6.67 11.95
N TYR A 500 -11.07 6.18 10.71
CA TYR A 500 -12.00 5.23 10.13
C TYR A 500 -12.11 3.95 10.97
N LEU A 501 -10.97 3.37 11.39
CA LEU A 501 -10.96 2.17 12.21
C LEU A 501 -11.63 2.39 13.57
N GLU A 502 -11.37 3.51 14.23
CA GLU A 502 -12.01 3.88 15.51
C GLU A 502 -13.52 4.01 15.37
N LEU A 503 -13.98 4.74 14.35
CA LEU A 503 -15.42 4.89 14.06
C LEU A 503 -16.09 3.54 13.78
N ARG A 504 -15.37 2.64 13.14
CA ARG A 504 -15.88 1.32 12.82
C ARG A 504 -15.95 0.41 14.05
N GLU A 505 -14.94 0.40 14.88
CA GLU A 505 -14.96 -0.32 16.17
C GLU A 505 -16.11 0.17 17.07
N ALA A 506 -16.30 1.49 17.14
CA ALA A 506 -17.41 2.08 17.89
C ALA A 506 -18.79 1.69 17.31
N ALA A 507 -18.93 1.65 15.98
CA ALA A 507 -20.16 1.24 15.32
C ALA A 507 -20.49 -0.24 15.56
N LEU A 508 -19.50 -1.12 15.55
CA LEU A 508 -19.65 -2.53 15.88
C LEU A 508 -20.01 -2.73 17.36
N ALA A 509 -19.37 -2.02 18.28
CA ALA A 509 -19.66 -2.07 19.71
C ALA A 509 -21.07 -1.57 20.06
N SER A 510 -21.59 -0.58 19.32
CA SER A 510 -22.95 -0.04 19.50
C SER A 510 -24.06 -0.86 18.85
N GLY A 511 -23.71 -1.93 18.10
CA GLY A 511 -24.69 -2.74 17.36
C GLY A 511 -25.37 -2.02 16.19
N ALA A 512 -24.88 -0.84 15.81
CA ALA A 512 -25.47 -0.02 14.74
C ALA A 512 -25.24 -0.57 13.32
N VAL A 513 -24.32 -1.54 13.18
CA VAL A 513 -24.03 -2.24 11.93
C VAL A 513 -24.22 -3.75 12.12
N ALA A 514 -25.44 -4.15 12.50
CA ALA A 514 -25.83 -5.55 12.42
C ALA A 514 -26.03 -5.91 10.95
N GLY A 515 -25.22 -6.83 10.46
CA GLY A 515 -25.36 -7.38 9.12
C GLY A 515 -26.78 -7.86 8.84
N SER A 516 -27.25 -7.56 7.65
CA SER A 516 -28.53 -7.99 7.13
C SER A 516 -28.54 -9.52 6.93
N SER A 517 -28.96 -10.28 7.96
CA SER A 517 -29.60 -11.58 7.81
C SER A 517 -30.13 -12.04 9.17
N SER A 518 -31.39 -11.77 9.41
CA SER A 518 -32.40 -12.68 9.97
C SER A 518 -33.62 -11.89 10.44
N SER A 519 -34.72 -12.13 9.77
CA SER A 519 -36.08 -11.85 10.22
C SER A 519 -36.41 -12.68 11.46
N GLY A 520 -36.74 -12.02 12.55
CA GLY A 520 -37.23 -12.69 13.76
C GLY A 520 -37.69 -11.69 14.79
N SER A 521 -39.01 -11.49 14.84
CA SER A 521 -39.72 -10.61 15.76
C SER A 521 -39.48 -10.99 17.23
N SER A 522 -39.16 -10.00 18.05
CA SER A 522 -39.80 -9.87 19.37
C SER A 522 -39.44 -8.54 20.01
N ARG A 523 -40.48 -7.87 20.38
CA ARG A 523 -40.54 -6.58 21.08
C ARG A 523 -40.24 -6.81 22.55
N PRO A 524 -39.39 -6.03 23.20
CA PRO A 524 -39.38 -5.95 24.65
C PRO A 524 -40.05 -4.68 25.15
N THR A 525 -40.83 -4.91 26.12
CA THR A 525 -41.49 -3.97 27.03
C THR A 525 -40.51 -3.12 27.81
N ALA A 526 -40.88 -1.88 28.03
CA ALA A 526 -40.25 -0.89 28.87
C ALA A 526 -40.15 -1.32 30.36
N ALA A 527 -39.00 -1.04 30.99
CA ALA A 527 -38.92 -0.86 32.42
C ALA A 527 -37.97 0.29 32.72
N SER A 528 -38.54 1.29 33.34
CA SER A 528 -37.94 2.49 33.90
C SER A 528 -37.18 2.18 35.22
N GLY A 529 -36.08 2.91 35.46
CA GLY A 529 -35.47 3.05 36.78
C GLY A 529 -34.11 3.76 36.74
N PRO A 530 -33.76 4.55 37.73
CA PRO A 530 -33.14 5.86 37.54
C PRO A 530 -31.64 5.94 37.82
N GLY A 531 -30.99 6.85 37.13
CA GLY A 531 -30.04 7.80 37.59
C GLY A 531 -28.73 7.40 38.24
N SER A 532 -27.63 7.77 37.60
CA SER A 532 -26.55 8.45 38.28
C SER A 532 -25.82 9.29 37.22
N GLY A 533 -25.87 10.62 37.45
CA GLY A 533 -25.25 11.61 36.59
C GLY A 533 -23.74 11.58 36.74
N ALA A 534 -23.04 11.50 35.62
CA ALA A 534 -21.73 12.07 35.50
C ALA A 534 -21.94 13.51 35.00
N SER A 535 -21.71 14.46 35.85
CA SER A 535 -21.71 15.90 35.51
C SER A 535 -20.54 16.17 34.58
N GLY A 536 -20.80 16.53 33.34
CA GLY A 536 -19.79 17.06 32.43
C GLY A 536 -19.18 18.34 32.99
N PRO A 537 -18.01 18.77 32.48
CA PRO A 537 -17.26 19.91 32.98
C PRO A 537 -18.12 21.19 33.01
N SER A 538 -18.00 21.96 34.10
CA SER A 538 -18.79 23.16 34.30
C SER A 538 -18.46 24.25 33.27
N GLU A 539 -19.37 25.20 33.07
CA GLU A 539 -19.13 26.36 32.18
C GLU A 539 -17.93 27.22 32.63
N ALA A 540 -17.58 27.16 33.91
CA ALA A 540 -16.41 27.85 34.46
C ALA A 540 -15.10 27.13 34.03
N GLU A 541 -15.06 25.82 34.13
CA GLU A 541 -13.92 24.98 33.68
C GLU A 541 -13.71 25.07 32.16
N LYS A 542 -14.77 25.10 31.37
CA LYS A 542 -14.67 25.31 29.92
C LYS A 542 -14.14 26.71 29.56
N ARG A 543 -14.46 27.74 30.33
CA ARG A 543 -13.89 29.09 30.11
C ARG A 543 -12.42 29.18 30.48
N GLU A 544 -11.99 28.45 31.48
CA GLU A 544 -10.60 28.38 31.91
C GLU A 544 -9.78 27.60 30.90
N ALA A 545 -10.23 26.42 30.45
CA ALA A 545 -9.62 25.63 29.40
C ALA A 545 -9.43 26.41 28.10
N ARG A 546 -10.44 27.22 27.67
CA ARG A 546 -10.28 28.08 26.47
C ARG A 546 -9.21 29.18 26.64
N LYS A 547 -9.02 29.70 27.84
CA LYS A 547 -7.94 30.67 28.09
C LYS A 547 -6.58 30.00 28.04
N ASP A 548 -6.48 28.80 28.59
CA ASP A 548 -5.26 28.02 28.59
C ASP A 548 -4.88 27.60 27.19
N LEU A 549 -5.80 27.10 26.35
CA LEU A 549 -5.55 26.83 24.95
C LEU A 549 -4.98 28.04 24.19
N ASN A 550 -5.61 29.21 24.34
CA ASN A 550 -5.12 30.42 23.69
C ASN A 550 -3.73 30.88 24.21
N ARG A 551 -3.40 30.56 25.47
CA ARG A 551 -2.08 30.82 26.04
C ARG A 551 -1.04 29.90 25.45
N ILE A 552 -1.35 28.61 25.41
CA ILE A 552 -0.48 27.53 24.90
C ILE A 552 -0.22 27.71 23.40
N ASP A 553 -1.23 27.99 22.59
CA ASP A 553 -1.08 28.28 21.16
C ASP A 553 -0.09 29.44 20.89
N ARG A 554 -0.12 30.48 21.71
CA ARG A 554 0.84 31.58 21.59
C ARG A 554 2.25 31.20 22.00
N GLN A 555 2.40 30.30 22.96
CA GLN A 555 3.71 29.76 23.37
C GLN A 555 4.28 28.83 22.32
N LEU A 556 3.50 27.90 21.80
CA LEU A 556 3.87 27.02 20.68
C LEU A 556 4.28 27.80 19.44
N GLY A 557 3.56 28.88 19.11
CA GLY A 557 3.92 29.78 18.01
C GLY A 557 5.26 30.50 18.20
N LYS A 558 5.65 30.82 19.45
CA LYS A 558 6.98 31.39 19.74
C LYS A 558 8.09 30.36 19.67
N ILE A 559 7.83 29.15 20.16
CA ILE A 559 8.78 28.04 20.07
C ILE A 559 9.08 27.70 18.62
N ALA A 560 8.05 27.61 17.76
CA ALA A 560 8.23 27.36 16.32
C ALA A 560 9.12 28.43 15.64
N GLN A 561 8.96 29.71 16.00
CA GLN A 561 9.83 30.78 15.49
C GLN A 561 11.28 30.70 16.01
N GLN A 562 11.48 30.20 17.23
CA GLN A 562 12.81 30.01 17.80
C GLN A 562 13.51 28.79 17.17
N GLU A 563 12.77 27.71 16.94
CA GLU A 563 13.22 26.52 16.25
C GLU A 563 13.72 26.87 14.84
N GLU A 564 12.94 27.63 14.07
CA GLU A 564 13.33 28.08 12.72
C GLU A 564 14.63 28.93 12.75
N LYS A 565 14.76 29.82 13.72
CA LYS A 565 15.99 30.62 13.89
C LYS A 565 17.20 29.77 14.24
N LEU A 566 17.04 28.77 15.11
CA LEU A 566 18.11 27.84 15.47
C LEU A 566 18.54 27.00 14.27
N HIS A 567 17.60 26.49 13.48
CA HIS A 567 17.91 25.77 12.26
C HIS A 567 18.71 26.61 11.25
N VAL A 568 18.35 27.89 11.07
CA VAL A 568 19.12 28.82 10.21
C VAL A 568 20.54 29.05 10.76
N GLN A 569 20.68 29.20 12.08
CA GLN A 569 22.00 29.36 12.71
C GLN A 569 22.85 28.09 12.62
N MET A 570 22.25 26.90 12.81
CA MET A 570 22.92 25.62 12.65
C MET A 570 23.41 25.41 11.22
N ALA A 571 22.57 25.75 10.22
CA ALA A 571 22.97 25.67 8.81
C ALA A 571 24.16 26.62 8.48
N ALA A 572 24.17 27.84 9.02
CA ALA A 572 25.27 28.78 8.85
C ALA A 572 26.56 28.30 9.53
N LYS A 573 26.46 27.72 10.74
CA LYS A 573 27.62 27.19 11.49
C LYS A 573 28.16 25.91 10.89
N SER A 574 27.30 25.06 10.33
CA SER A 574 27.70 23.88 9.58
C SER A 574 28.57 24.23 8.36
N GLN A 575 28.23 25.29 7.64
CA GLN A 575 29.04 25.78 6.51
C GLN A 575 30.41 26.33 6.94
N SER A 576 30.54 26.87 8.15
CA SER A 576 31.80 27.39 8.70
C SER A 576 32.67 26.35 9.40
N GLY A 577 32.20 25.13 9.60
CA GLY A 577 32.94 24.03 10.25
C GLY A 577 33.13 24.18 11.76
N ASP A 578 32.30 24.99 12.43
CA ASP A 578 32.37 25.27 13.87
C ASP A 578 31.54 24.23 14.65
N PHE A 579 32.17 23.07 14.93
CA PHE A 579 31.51 21.92 15.56
C PHE A 579 31.14 22.16 17.03
N ASP A 580 31.90 22.99 17.77
CA ASP A 580 31.61 23.28 19.18
C ASP A 580 30.33 24.14 19.28
N ALA A 581 30.20 25.16 18.44
CA ALA A 581 28.98 25.96 18.37
C ALA A 581 27.76 25.18 17.88
N LEU A 582 27.94 24.18 17.00
CA LEU A 582 26.88 23.27 16.57
C LEU A 582 26.39 22.39 17.73
N GLY A 583 27.25 21.93 18.61
CA GLY A 583 26.91 21.18 19.82
C GLY A 583 26.04 21.99 20.77
N GLU A 584 26.40 23.27 21.03
CA GLU A 584 25.60 24.16 21.88
C GLU A 584 24.23 24.49 21.27
N LEU A 585 24.15 24.70 19.96
CA LEU A 585 22.89 24.95 19.27
C LEU A 585 21.98 23.72 19.27
N ASN A 586 22.54 22.53 19.13
CA ASN A 586 21.78 21.27 19.21
C ASN A 586 21.22 21.02 20.60
N THR A 587 21.99 21.35 21.68
CA THR A 587 21.48 21.25 23.05
C THR A 587 20.29 22.21 23.28
N LYS A 588 20.37 23.44 22.78
CA LYS A 588 19.28 24.40 22.86
C LYS A 588 18.05 24.00 22.04
N LEU A 589 18.27 23.36 20.91
CA LEU A 589 17.17 22.81 20.09
C LEU A 589 16.46 21.69 20.85
N GLN A 590 17.20 20.81 21.52
CA GLN A 590 16.63 19.73 22.30
C GLN A 590 15.80 20.26 23.49
N GLU A 591 16.32 21.25 24.21
CA GLU A 591 15.58 21.91 25.30
C GLU A 591 14.26 22.55 24.82
N LEU A 592 14.25 23.14 23.62
CA LEU A 592 13.03 23.71 23.03
C LEU A 592 12.04 22.63 22.56
N LEU A 593 12.52 21.50 22.09
CA LEU A 593 11.67 20.37 21.70
C LEU A 593 11.02 19.74 22.93
N ASP A 594 11.75 19.59 24.04
CA ASP A 594 11.22 19.08 25.30
C ASP A 594 10.14 20.04 25.87
N GLU A 595 10.39 21.37 25.82
CA GLU A 595 9.39 22.38 26.23
C GLU A 595 8.14 22.37 25.34
N LYS A 596 8.30 22.08 24.05
CA LYS A 596 7.20 21.94 23.09
C LYS A 596 6.33 20.73 23.42
N GLU A 597 6.94 19.58 23.72
CA GLU A 597 6.24 18.35 24.07
C GLU A 597 5.41 18.52 25.35
N ASP A 598 5.97 19.17 26.37
CA ASP A 598 5.24 19.48 27.61
C ASP A 598 4.02 20.38 27.35
N LEU A 599 4.17 21.40 26.50
CA LEU A 599 3.07 22.30 26.15
C LEU A 599 2.01 21.63 25.27
N GLU A 600 2.39 20.70 24.40
CA GLU A 600 1.45 19.90 23.60
C GLU A 600 0.62 18.97 24.49
N LEU A 601 1.21 18.41 25.55
CA LEU A 601 0.46 17.64 26.56
C LEU A 601 -0.53 18.51 27.33
N GLU A 602 -0.11 19.69 27.80
CA GLU A 602 -1.03 20.66 28.44
C GLU A 602 -2.17 21.08 27.49
N TRP A 603 -1.87 21.23 26.21
CA TRP A 603 -2.87 21.58 25.19
C TRP A 603 -3.92 20.48 25.04
N LEU A 604 -3.49 19.20 24.99
CA LEU A 604 -4.38 18.03 24.91
C LEU A 604 -5.30 17.92 26.14
N GLU A 605 -4.77 18.13 27.34
CA GLU A 605 -5.59 18.12 28.58
C GLU A 605 -6.66 19.22 28.56
N ALA A 606 -6.29 20.42 28.10
CA ALA A 606 -7.23 21.54 28.01
C ALA A 606 -8.28 21.33 26.90
N ALA A 607 -7.92 20.69 25.77
CA ALA A 607 -8.81 20.35 24.69
C ALA A 607 -9.81 19.26 25.11
N GLU A 608 -9.38 18.24 25.85
CA GLU A 608 -10.25 17.18 26.38
C GLU A 608 -11.37 17.74 27.29
N ILE A 609 -11.07 18.75 28.10
CA ILE A 609 -12.07 19.43 28.95
C ILE A 609 -13.12 20.16 28.09
N LEU A 610 -12.75 20.64 26.91
CA LEU A 610 -13.66 21.33 26.00
C LEU A 610 -14.46 20.37 25.11
N GLY A 611 -13.98 19.11 24.95
CA GLY A 611 -14.55 18.11 24.06
C GLY A 611 -14.28 18.41 22.59
N GLU A 612 -13.15 19.10 22.30
CA GLU A 612 -12.65 19.42 20.95
C GLU A 612 -11.58 18.41 20.51
#